data_c72c3ce44917e6102480926cb8f282be
#
_entry.id   c72c3ce44917e6102480926cb8f282be
#
_cell.length_a   1.000
_cell.length_b   1.000
_cell.length_c   1.000
_cell.angle_alpha   90.00
_cell.angle_beta   90.00
_cell.angle_gamma   90.00
#
_symmetry.space_group_name_H-M   'P 1'
#
loop_
_entity.id
_entity.type
_entity.pdbx_description
1 polymer ?
#
loop_
_entity_poly.entity_id
_entity_poly.type
_entity_poly.pdbx_seq_one_letter_code
_entity_poly.pdbx_strand_id
1 'polypeptide(L)'
;IKGIFAQVDQSLIQGATDFVYEHLPLFLTDTDYQRFDSLLTDKGIQAVMQKNYTNLLSPAGIALRSYILRDPLGLGSETLKHLQDFQLEANYEIYDEHIFSKDGSTLLMFITPVFSTGSTGKNDELIKILEEELKHVQGESPTIRAEYFGGPSVGVYNARQIKKDTILTSSLALLIIIVFISLVFKRKR
;
A
#
# COMPACT_ATOMS: atom_id res chain seq x y z
N ILE A 1 0.37 4.40 -16.36
CA ILE A 1 0.81 4.20 -14.97
C ILE A 1 1.51 5.47 -14.52
N LYS A 2 1.18 5.99 -13.33
CA LYS A 2 1.86 7.12 -12.69
C LYS A 2 3.10 6.66 -11.92
N GLY A 3 3.04 5.48 -11.34
CA GLY A 3 4.15 4.87 -10.61
C GLY A 3 3.89 3.41 -10.29
N ILE A 4 4.97 2.69 -10.09
CA ILE A 4 4.97 1.33 -9.56
C ILE A 4 5.84 1.37 -8.31
N PHE A 5 5.29 0.90 -7.19
CA PHE A 5 6.00 0.70 -5.95
C PHE A 5 6.15 -0.81 -5.73
N ALA A 6 7.33 -1.31 -5.99
CA ALA A 6 7.69 -2.72 -5.84
C ALA A 6 8.81 -2.93 -4.82
N GLN A 7 9.58 -1.87 -4.52
CA GLN A 7 10.74 -1.92 -3.64
C GLN A 7 10.67 -0.82 -2.59
N VAL A 8 11.06 -1.17 -1.38
CA VAL A 8 11.21 -0.26 -0.25
C VAL A 8 12.67 0.14 -0.17
N ASP A 9 13.04 1.19 -0.87
CA ASP A 9 14.42 1.65 -0.86
C ASP A 9 14.79 2.37 0.46
N GLN A 10 16.08 2.55 0.68
CA GLN A 10 16.59 3.19 1.89
C GLN A 10 16.15 4.66 2.01
N SER A 11 15.90 5.34 0.91
CA SER A 11 15.44 6.73 0.89
C SER A 11 14.01 6.85 1.39
N LEU A 12 13.17 5.89 1.12
CA LEU A 12 11.79 5.82 1.63
C LEU A 12 11.77 5.59 3.14
N ILE A 13 12.60 4.69 3.64
CA ILE A 13 12.74 4.43 5.08
C ILE A 13 13.25 5.69 5.79
N GLN A 14 14.25 6.34 5.20
CA GLN A 14 14.79 7.57 5.74
C GLN A 14 13.76 8.71 5.73
N GLY A 15 13.04 8.88 4.63
CA GLY A 15 11.97 9.88 4.52
C GLY A 15 10.83 9.66 5.53
N ALA A 16 10.43 8.41 5.75
CA ALA A 16 9.43 8.07 6.77
C ALA A 16 9.95 8.37 8.19
N THR A 17 11.23 8.05 8.45
CA THR A 17 11.89 8.38 9.72
C THR A 17 11.96 9.89 9.95
N ASP A 18 12.36 10.65 8.93
CA ASP A 18 12.43 12.10 8.98
C ASP A 18 11.06 12.71 9.25
N PHE A 19 10.03 12.24 8.57
CA PHE A 19 8.65 12.67 8.77
C PHE A 19 8.18 12.47 10.22
N VAL A 20 8.49 11.31 10.82
CA VAL A 20 8.13 11.03 12.22
C VAL A 20 8.86 12.00 13.17
N TYR A 21 10.14 12.24 12.96
CA TYR A 21 10.89 13.19 13.81
C TYR A 21 10.39 14.63 13.66
N GLU A 22 10.03 15.06 12.46
CA GLU A 22 9.46 16.39 12.20
C GLU A 22 8.07 16.58 12.82
N HIS A 23 7.31 15.49 12.95
CA HIS A 23 5.93 15.51 13.44
C HIS A 23 5.77 14.69 14.73
N LEU A 24 6.84 14.54 15.51
CA LEU A 24 6.88 13.69 16.70
C LEU A 24 5.66 13.79 17.63
N PRO A 25 5.14 14.99 17.95
CA PRO A 25 3.97 15.12 18.82
C PRO A 25 2.71 14.40 18.33
N LEU A 26 2.57 14.14 17.02
CA LEU A 26 1.41 13.44 16.45
C LEU A 26 1.45 11.93 16.72
N PHE A 27 2.62 11.40 17.04
CA PHE A 27 2.87 9.97 17.23
C PHE A 27 3.10 9.58 18.68
N LEU A 28 3.12 10.55 19.61
CA LEU A 28 3.30 10.31 21.03
C LEU A 28 2.02 9.77 21.67
N THR A 29 2.19 8.80 22.55
CA THR A 29 1.14 8.24 23.40
C THR A 29 1.24 8.81 24.82
N ASP A 30 0.20 8.64 25.63
CA ASP A 30 0.23 9.04 27.04
C ASP A 30 1.38 8.36 27.81
N THR A 31 1.73 7.14 27.43
CA THR A 31 2.86 6.40 28.01
C THR A 31 4.19 7.08 27.68
N ASP A 32 4.33 7.63 26.47
CA ASP A 32 5.55 8.36 26.08
C ASP A 32 5.71 9.63 26.89
N TYR A 33 4.63 10.38 27.12
CA TYR A 33 4.67 11.57 27.97
C TYR A 33 5.08 11.24 29.41
N GLN A 34 4.52 10.20 30.03
CA GLN A 34 4.92 9.75 31.38
C GLN A 34 6.40 9.35 31.44
N ARG A 35 6.89 8.70 30.39
CA ARG A 35 8.31 8.36 30.28
C ARG A 35 9.18 9.60 30.15
N PHE A 36 8.76 10.58 29.36
CA PHE A 36 9.50 11.84 29.21
C PHE A 36 9.59 12.59 30.52
N ASP A 37 8.56 12.64 31.34
CA ASP A 37 8.58 13.25 32.65
C ASP A 37 9.69 12.65 33.54
N SER A 38 9.88 11.34 33.51
CA SER A 38 10.94 10.66 34.25
C SER A 38 12.33 10.88 33.66
N LEU A 39 12.43 10.94 32.34
CA LEU A 39 13.66 11.04 31.58
C LEU A 39 14.23 12.48 31.61
N LEU A 40 13.36 13.48 31.61
CA LEU A 40 13.75 14.91 31.64
C LEU A 40 14.15 15.42 33.03
N THR A 41 14.30 14.53 34.01
CA THR A 41 14.93 14.86 35.29
C THR A 41 16.46 14.95 35.15
N ASP A 42 17.14 15.71 36.02
CA ASP A 42 18.60 15.82 36.01
C ASP A 42 19.29 14.45 36.04
N LYS A 43 18.76 13.53 36.87
CA LYS A 43 19.26 12.13 36.94
C LYS A 43 19.00 11.34 35.67
N GLY A 44 17.82 11.49 35.07
CA GLY A 44 17.46 10.83 33.84
C GLY A 44 18.33 11.26 32.66
N ILE A 45 18.51 12.59 32.50
CA ILE A 45 19.37 13.17 31.47
C ILE A 45 20.82 12.69 31.64
N GLN A 46 21.35 12.74 32.86
CA GLN A 46 22.71 12.29 33.15
C GLN A 46 22.91 10.81 32.84
N ALA A 47 21.96 9.95 33.18
CA ALA A 47 22.03 8.52 32.91
C ALA A 47 22.05 8.23 31.39
N VAL A 48 21.18 8.93 30.59
CA VAL A 48 21.14 8.78 29.14
C VAL A 48 22.43 9.31 28.51
N MET A 49 22.91 10.45 28.92
CA MET A 49 24.18 11.00 28.39
C MET A 49 25.36 10.07 28.67
N GLN A 50 25.43 9.49 29.88
CA GLN A 50 26.47 8.51 30.21
C GLN A 50 26.38 7.25 29.33
N LYS A 51 25.15 6.76 29.07
CA LYS A 51 24.92 5.62 28.15
C LYS A 51 25.35 5.97 26.72
N ASN A 52 24.99 7.14 26.24
CA ASN A 52 25.38 7.62 24.91
C ASN A 52 26.90 7.76 24.78
N TYR A 53 27.57 8.30 25.79
CA TYR A 53 29.04 8.38 25.83
C TYR A 53 29.66 6.99 25.72
N THR A 54 29.18 6.01 26.49
CA THR A 54 29.67 4.63 26.42
C THR A 54 29.44 4.02 25.05
N ASN A 55 28.26 4.24 24.45
CA ASN A 55 27.92 3.74 23.12
C ASN A 55 28.84 4.32 22.04
N LEU A 56 29.12 5.63 22.10
CA LEU A 56 30.02 6.31 21.16
C LEU A 56 31.46 5.82 21.23
N LEU A 57 31.91 5.38 22.41
CA LEU A 57 33.23 4.78 22.60
C LEU A 57 33.30 3.30 22.22
N SER A 58 32.16 2.66 21.97
CA SER A 58 32.10 1.27 21.54
C SER A 58 32.50 1.10 20.07
N PRO A 59 32.87 -0.11 19.61
CA PRO A 59 33.12 -0.37 18.18
C PRO A 59 31.93 -0.01 17.27
N ALA A 60 30.70 -0.04 17.78
CA ALA A 60 29.50 0.37 17.06
C ALA A 60 29.29 1.89 17.05
N GLY A 61 30.11 2.66 17.76
CA GLY A 61 29.93 4.11 17.96
C GLY A 61 29.91 4.91 16.67
N ILE A 62 30.67 4.48 15.65
CA ILE A 62 30.69 5.16 14.34
C ILE A 62 29.30 5.05 13.69
N ALA A 63 28.68 3.88 13.70
CA ALA A 63 27.34 3.64 13.13
C ALA A 63 26.24 4.34 13.95
N LEU A 64 26.39 4.40 15.28
CA LEU A 64 25.38 4.98 16.18
C LEU A 64 25.46 6.50 16.27
N ARG A 65 26.56 7.11 15.82
CA ARG A 65 26.83 8.54 16.02
C ARG A 65 25.72 9.45 15.47
N SER A 66 25.28 9.20 14.25
CA SER A 66 24.24 10.02 13.61
C SER A 66 22.91 9.94 14.35
N TYR A 67 22.53 8.77 14.82
CA TYR A 67 21.32 8.55 15.61
C TYR A 67 21.39 9.25 16.97
N ILE A 68 22.50 9.08 17.70
CA ILE A 68 22.69 9.69 19.02
C ILE A 68 22.71 11.22 18.91
N LEU A 69 23.35 11.80 17.89
CA LEU A 69 23.39 13.25 17.70
C LEU A 69 22.03 13.82 17.28
N ARG A 70 21.22 13.07 16.57
CA ARG A 70 19.88 13.49 16.14
C ARG A 70 18.86 13.43 17.29
N ASP A 71 18.92 12.38 18.09
CA ASP A 71 17.98 12.12 19.20
C ASP A 71 18.75 11.71 20.47
N PRO A 72 19.45 12.64 21.12
CA PRO A 72 20.31 12.32 22.24
C PRO A 72 19.56 11.81 23.48
N LEU A 73 18.28 12.10 23.60
CA LEU A 73 17.44 11.62 24.70
C LEU A 73 16.61 10.38 24.32
N GLY A 74 16.61 9.96 23.07
CA GLY A 74 15.86 8.81 22.58
C GLY A 74 14.36 9.02 22.54
N LEU A 75 13.90 10.27 22.40
CA LEU A 75 12.46 10.60 22.41
C LEU A 75 11.76 10.04 21.17
N GLY A 76 12.35 10.23 20.00
CA GLY A 76 11.78 9.77 18.73
C GLY A 76 12.05 8.30 18.46
N SER A 77 13.17 7.75 18.95
CA SER A 77 13.54 6.35 18.68
C SER A 77 12.57 5.35 19.28
N GLU A 78 11.95 5.62 20.42
CA GLU A 78 10.93 4.76 21.02
C GLU A 78 9.59 4.93 20.29
N THR A 79 9.24 6.15 19.88
CA THR A 79 8.06 6.40 19.07
C THR A 79 8.13 5.64 17.75
N LEU A 80 9.31 5.58 17.11
CA LEU A 80 9.53 4.75 15.93
C LEU A 80 9.32 3.25 16.18
N LYS A 81 9.65 2.74 17.39
CA LYS A 81 9.35 1.34 17.74
C LYS A 81 7.84 1.09 17.81
N HIS A 82 7.07 2.02 18.39
CA HIS A 82 5.62 1.90 18.42
C HIS A 82 5.02 1.90 17.01
N LEU A 83 5.60 2.66 16.08
CA LEU A 83 5.19 2.62 14.67
C LEU A 83 5.53 1.28 13.98
N GLN A 84 6.54 0.56 14.46
CA GLN A 84 6.80 -0.81 14.01
C GLN A 84 5.68 -1.76 14.44
N ASP A 85 4.99 -1.48 15.54
CA ASP A 85 3.80 -2.24 15.97
C ASP A 85 2.55 -1.93 15.11
N PHE A 86 2.52 -0.75 14.45
CA PHE A 86 1.57 -0.41 13.39
C PHE A 86 1.97 -0.97 12.01
N GLN A 87 3.00 -1.85 11.97
CA GLN A 87 3.38 -2.47 10.70
C GLN A 87 2.17 -3.07 10.01
N LEU A 88 2.12 -2.78 8.70
CA LEU A 88 1.31 -3.48 7.70
C LEU A 88 0.94 -4.86 8.23
N GLU A 89 -0.33 -5.08 8.52
CA GLU A 89 -0.92 -6.28 9.10
C GLU A 89 0.09 -7.37 9.46
N ALA A 90 -0.04 -8.00 10.61
CA ALA A 90 0.89 -8.99 11.17
C ALA A 90 1.37 -10.10 10.19
N ASN A 91 0.97 -10.04 8.94
CA ASN A 91 1.14 -11.05 7.90
C ASN A 91 2.20 -10.70 6.83
N TYR A 92 2.77 -9.48 6.84
CA TYR A 92 3.77 -9.07 5.84
C TYR A 92 5.08 -8.66 6.48
N GLU A 93 6.17 -8.82 5.72
CA GLU A 93 7.53 -8.42 6.11
C GLU A 93 8.27 -7.85 4.90
N ILE A 94 9.32 -7.06 5.17
CA ILE A 94 10.23 -6.58 4.13
C ILE A 94 11.42 -7.54 4.07
N TYR A 95 11.58 -8.19 2.93
CA TYR A 95 12.71 -9.07 2.64
C TYR A 95 13.34 -8.64 1.32
N ASP A 96 14.66 -8.43 1.30
CA ASP A 96 15.43 -7.98 0.14
C ASP A 96 14.78 -6.78 -0.57
N GLU A 97 14.45 -5.73 0.21
CA GLU A 97 13.79 -4.50 -0.23
C GLU A 97 12.37 -4.66 -0.78
N HIS A 98 11.78 -5.86 -0.75
CA HIS A 98 10.43 -6.13 -1.24
C HIS A 98 9.47 -6.50 -0.12
N ILE A 99 8.17 -6.28 -0.34
CA ILE A 99 7.14 -6.63 0.63
C ILE A 99 6.64 -8.04 0.33
N PHE A 100 6.95 -8.96 1.24
CA PHE A 100 6.49 -10.35 1.19
C PHE A 100 5.50 -10.66 2.30
N SER A 101 4.64 -11.66 2.06
CA SER A 101 3.95 -12.32 3.16
C SER A 101 4.96 -13.07 4.06
N LYS A 102 4.68 -13.19 5.37
CA LYS A 102 5.58 -13.86 6.33
C LYS A 102 5.93 -15.31 5.99
N ASP A 103 5.07 -15.98 5.24
CA ASP A 103 5.33 -17.33 4.74
C ASP A 103 6.20 -17.34 3.46
N GLY A 104 6.59 -16.16 2.99
CA GLY A 104 7.41 -16.00 1.79
C GLY A 104 6.71 -16.35 0.48
N SER A 105 5.41 -16.64 0.51
CA SER A 105 4.68 -17.15 -0.66
C SER A 105 4.15 -16.05 -1.59
N THR A 106 3.95 -14.83 -1.08
CA THR A 106 3.29 -13.74 -1.81
C THR A 106 4.13 -12.47 -1.81
N LEU A 107 4.45 -11.96 -2.98
CA LEU A 107 5.06 -10.66 -3.20
C LEU A 107 3.97 -9.62 -3.49
N LEU A 108 4.05 -8.47 -2.83
CA LEU A 108 3.15 -7.35 -3.07
C LEU A 108 3.81 -6.27 -3.90
N MET A 109 3.10 -5.79 -4.92
CA MET A 109 3.44 -4.61 -5.68
C MET A 109 2.24 -3.66 -5.75
N PHE A 110 2.50 -2.35 -5.68
CA PHE A 110 1.46 -1.34 -5.77
C PHE A 110 1.60 -0.55 -7.07
N ILE A 111 0.54 -0.52 -7.86
CA ILE A 111 0.49 0.23 -9.11
C ILE A 111 -0.41 1.45 -8.90
N THR A 112 0.15 2.63 -9.14
CA THR A 112 -0.62 3.89 -9.09
C THR A 112 -1.07 4.25 -10.50
N PRO A 113 -2.37 4.20 -10.81
CA PRO A 113 -2.88 4.60 -12.12
C PRO A 113 -2.79 6.12 -12.31
N VAL A 114 -2.72 6.57 -13.57
CA VAL A 114 -2.74 8.00 -13.93
C VAL A 114 -4.13 8.60 -13.67
N PHE A 115 -5.18 7.81 -13.90
CA PHE A 115 -6.57 8.28 -13.80
C PHE A 115 -7.20 7.87 -12.48
N SER A 116 -8.11 8.70 -11.97
CA SER A 116 -8.87 8.40 -10.76
C SER A 116 -9.70 7.11 -10.91
N THR A 117 -10.04 6.49 -9.79
CA THR A 117 -10.82 5.25 -9.72
C THR A 117 -12.14 5.32 -10.49
N GLY A 118 -12.80 6.50 -10.53
CA GLY A 118 -14.05 6.72 -11.26
C GLY A 118 -13.90 6.81 -12.79
N SER A 119 -12.68 6.94 -13.32
CA SER A 119 -12.43 7.04 -14.77
C SER A 119 -12.39 5.65 -15.43
N THR A 120 -13.49 4.91 -15.34
CA THR A 120 -13.57 3.49 -15.72
C THR A 120 -13.15 3.23 -17.17
N GLY A 121 -13.58 4.07 -18.14
CA GLY A 121 -13.21 3.91 -19.55
C GLY A 121 -11.71 4.05 -19.81
N LYS A 122 -11.03 4.98 -19.11
CA LYS A 122 -9.58 5.18 -19.23
C LYS A 122 -8.78 4.12 -18.49
N ASN A 123 -9.28 3.66 -17.35
CA ASN A 123 -8.67 2.57 -16.59
C ASN A 123 -8.87 1.21 -17.26
N ASP A 124 -9.85 1.05 -18.18
CA ASP A 124 -10.07 -0.19 -18.94
C ASP A 124 -8.85 -0.59 -19.79
N GLU A 125 -8.12 0.39 -20.34
CA GLU A 125 -6.87 0.13 -21.06
C GLU A 125 -5.78 -0.42 -20.14
N LEU A 126 -5.62 0.20 -18.96
CA LEU A 126 -4.67 -0.30 -17.96
C LEU A 126 -5.00 -1.74 -17.55
N ILE A 127 -6.28 -2.01 -17.30
CA ILE A 127 -6.71 -3.36 -16.89
C ILE A 127 -6.46 -4.39 -18.01
N LYS A 128 -6.69 -4.04 -19.28
CA LYS A 128 -6.38 -4.93 -20.41
C LYS A 128 -4.89 -5.26 -20.50
N ILE A 129 -4.01 -4.24 -20.36
CA ILE A 129 -2.57 -4.45 -20.36
C ILE A 129 -2.17 -5.37 -19.20
N LEU A 130 -2.71 -5.16 -17.99
CA LEU A 130 -2.43 -6.03 -16.86
C LEU A 130 -2.92 -7.46 -17.10
N GLU A 131 -4.11 -7.64 -17.69
CA GLU A 131 -4.67 -8.95 -18.03
C GLU A 131 -3.79 -9.70 -19.07
N GLU A 132 -3.24 -8.98 -20.04
CA GLU A 132 -2.34 -9.53 -21.08
C GLU A 132 -0.98 -9.92 -20.48
N GLU A 133 -0.36 -9.03 -19.73
CA GLU A 133 0.94 -9.29 -19.07
C GLU A 133 0.86 -10.44 -18.06
N LEU A 134 -0.21 -10.51 -17.28
CA LEU A 134 -0.41 -11.61 -16.34
C LEU A 134 -0.55 -12.96 -17.05
N LYS A 135 -1.27 -13.01 -18.18
CA LYS A 135 -1.35 -14.23 -19.00
C LYS A 135 0.02 -14.64 -19.54
N HIS A 136 0.83 -13.66 -19.97
CA HIS A 136 2.17 -13.90 -20.46
C HIS A 136 3.06 -14.51 -19.37
N VAL A 137 3.12 -13.86 -18.20
CA VAL A 137 3.90 -14.32 -17.05
C VAL A 137 3.46 -15.72 -16.58
N GLN A 138 2.16 -15.97 -16.48
CA GLN A 138 1.63 -17.28 -16.12
C GLN A 138 1.93 -18.37 -17.18
N GLY A 139 1.99 -17.98 -18.45
CA GLY A 139 2.38 -18.88 -19.55
C GLY A 139 3.85 -19.27 -19.50
N GLU A 140 4.74 -18.32 -19.18
CA GLU A 140 6.18 -18.56 -19.04
C GLU A 140 6.55 -19.27 -17.75
N SER A 141 5.82 -19.01 -16.67
CA SER A 141 6.07 -19.52 -15.32
C SER A 141 4.80 -20.08 -14.69
N PRO A 142 4.41 -21.31 -15.01
CA PRO A 142 3.13 -21.91 -14.53
C PRO A 142 3.05 -22.07 -13.01
N THR A 143 4.17 -22.02 -12.31
CA THR A 143 4.24 -22.09 -10.84
C THR A 143 3.93 -20.75 -10.17
N ILE A 144 3.97 -19.64 -10.90
CA ILE A 144 3.69 -18.31 -10.40
C ILE A 144 2.23 -17.99 -10.63
N ARG A 145 1.51 -17.67 -9.57
CA ARG A 145 0.17 -17.12 -9.63
C ARG A 145 0.24 -15.61 -9.40
N ALA A 146 -0.12 -14.84 -10.40
CA ALA A 146 -0.17 -13.39 -10.30
C ALA A 146 -1.62 -12.91 -10.42
N GLU A 147 -2.01 -12.02 -9.50
CA GLU A 147 -3.35 -11.45 -9.43
C GLU A 147 -3.24 -9.95 -9.16
N TYR A 148 -4.26 -9.20 -9.51
CA TYR A 148 -4.35 -7.78 -9.18
C TYR A 148 -5.72 -7.45 -8.57
N PHE A 149 -5.71 -6.49 -7.66
CA PHE A 149 -6.92 -6.00 -7.00
C PHE A 149 -6.78 -4.48 -6.76
N GLY A 150 -7.92 -3.79 -6.75
CA GLY A 150 -7.94 -2.36 -6.41
C GLY A 150 -9.19 -1.66 -6.93
N GLY A 151 -9.43 -0.44 -6.48
CA GLY A 151 -10.59 0.37 -6.86
C GLY A 151 -10.76 0.53 -8.38
N PRO A 152 -9.69 0.80 -9.16
CA PRO A 152 -9.80 0.89 -10.63
C PRO A 152 -10.28 -0.39 -11.29
N SER A 153 -9.81 -1.57 -10.85
CA SER A 153 -10.23 -2.86 -11.41
C SER A 153 -11.69 -3.16 -11.11
N VAL A 154 -12.12 -2.96 -9.86
CA VAL A 154 -13.53 -3.12 -9.46
C VAL A 154 -14.44 -2.20 -10.27
N GLY A 155 -14.05 -0.92 -10.44
CA GLY A 155 -14.80 0.03 -11.25
C GLY A 155 -14.93 -0.38 -12.71
N VAL A 156 -13.83 -0.86 -13.32
CA VAL A 156 -13.82 -1.34 -14.70
C VAL A 156 -14.70 -2.57 -14.87
N TYR A 157 -14.56 -3.58 -14.01
CA TYR A 157 -15.39 -4.79 -14.10
C TYR A 157 -16.87 -4.49 -13.91
N ASN A 158 -17.24 -3.64 -12.97
CA ASN A 158 -18.63 -3.20 -12.82
C ASN A 158 -19.15 -2.50 -14.07
N ALA A 159 -18.35 -1.60 -14.68
CA ALA A 159 -18.72 -0.92 -15.92
C ALA A 159 -18.88 -1.89 -17.09
N ARG A 160 -17.97 -2.86 -17.25
CA ARG A 160 -18.07 -3.92 -18.26
C ARG A 160 -19.33 -4.76 -18.07
N GLN A 161 -19.65 -5.13 -16.81
CA GLN A 161 -20.85 -5.89 -16.49
C GLN A 161 -22.14 -5.11 -16.81
N ILE A 162 -22.23 -3.86 -16.34
CA ILE A 162 -23.38 -2.98 -16.63
C ILE A 162 -23.59 -2.84 -18.14
N LYS A 163 -22.52 -2.62 -18.91
CA LYS A 163 -22.60 -2.51 -20.36
C LYS A 163 -23.14 -3.79 -21.00
N LYS A 164 -22.66 -4.95 -20.57
CA LYS A 164 -23.11 -6.27 -21.06
C LYS A 164 -24.60 -6.49 -20.75
N ASP A 165 -25.02 -6.21 -19.52
CA ASP A 165 -26.39 -6.38 -19.06
C ASP A 165 -27.34 -5.41 -19.80
N THR A 166 -26.91 -4.16 -20.00
CA THR A 166 -27.68 -3.16 -20.77
C THR A 166 -27.88 -3.61 -22.21
N ILE A 167 -26.82 -4.10 -22.89
CA ILE A 167 -26.92 -4.58 -24.28
C ILE A 167 -27.87 -5.79 -24.34
N LEU A 168 -27.72 -6.74 -23.42
CA LEU A 168 -28.56 -7.94 -23.36
C LEU A 168 -30.04 -7.56 -23.16
N THR A 169 -30.33 -6.74 -22.17
CA THR A 169 -31.69 -6.32 -21.82
C THR A 169 -32.35 -5.53 -22.94
N SER A 170 -31.60 -4.57 -23.53
CA SER A 170 -32.10 -3.74 -24.63
C SER A 170 -32.36 -4.57 -25.88
N SER A 171 -31.47 -5.53 -26.18
CA SER A 171 -31.66 -6.46 -27.33
C SER A 171 -32.86 -7.37 -27.15
N LEU A 172 -33.08 -7.90 -25.94
CA LEU A 172 -34.22 -8.72 -25.61
C LEU A 172 -35.54 -7.92 -25.69
N ALA A 173 -35.55 -6.72 -25.13
CA ALA A 173 -36.72 -5.82 -25.20
C ALA A 173 -37.09 -5.49 -26.66
N LEU A 174 -36.09 -5.18 -27.50
CA LEU A 174 -36.29 -4.90 -28.93
C LEU A 174 -36.87 -6.12 -29.64
N LEU A 175 -36.34 -7.32 -29.38
CA LEU A 175 -36.81 -8.56 -29.94
C LEU A 175 -38.29 -8.83 -29.58
N ILE A 176 -38.66 -8.66 -28.31
CA ILE A 176 -40.03 -8.80 -27.83
C ILE A 176 -40.97 -7.83 -28.56
N ILE A 177 -40.57 -6.57 -28.73
CA ILE A 177 -41.35 -5.56 -29.45
C ILE A 177 -41.53 -5.96 -30.91
N ILE A 178 -40.48 -6.42 -31.59
CA ILE A 178 -40.55 -6.86 -33.00
C ILE A 178 -41.51 -8.06 -33.13
N VAL A 179 -41.40 -9.06 -32.26
CA VAL A 179 -42.28 -10.22 -32.25
C VAL A 179 -43.74 -9.79 -32.02
N PHE A 180 -43.99 -8.93 -31.06
CA PHE A 180 -45.31 -8.41 -30.77
C PHE A 180 -45.92 -7.67 -31.96
N ILE A 181 -45.19 -6.77 -32.58
CA ILE A 181 -45.61 -6.06 -33.79
C ILE A 181 -45.91 -7.03 -34.91
N SER A 182 -45.03 -8.01 -35.13
CA SER A 182 -45.23 -9.02 -36.20
C SER A 182 -46.50 -9.84 -36.00
N LEU A 183 -46.79 -10.21 -34.75
CA LEU A 183 -48.03 -10.99 -34.45
C LEU A 183 -49.29 -10.13 -34.61
N VAL A 184 -49.26 -8.88 -34.18
CA VAL A 184 -50.43 -7.97 -34.27
C VAL A 184 -50.73 -7.59 -35.71
N PHE A 185 -49.71 -7.28 -36.50
CA PHE A 185 -49.89 -6.85 -37.88
C PHE A 185 -50.09 -8.01 -38.90
N LYS A 186 -49.64 -9.22 -38.58
CA LYS A 186 -49.88 -10.41 -39.44
C LYS A 186 -51.34 -10.79 -39.53
N ARG A 187 -52.25 -10.30 -38.68
CA ARG A 187 -53.68 -10.63 -38.63
C ARG A 187 -54.57 -9.71 -39.48
N LYS A 188 -53.99 -8.76 -40.23
CA LYS A 188 -54.76 -7.79 -41.07
C LYS A 188 -54.47 -7.90 -42.59
N ARG A 189 -54.18 -9.12 -43.09
CA ARG A 189 -54.25 -9.41 -44.55
C ARG A 189 -55.14 -10.59 -44.79
#